data_1ef8b2d9ce75fec8938c413cc05c6822
#
_entry.id   1ef8b2d9ce75fec8938c413cc05c6822
#
_cell.length_a   1.000
_cell.length_b   1.000
_cell.length_c   1.000
_cell.angle_alpha   90.00
_cell.angle_beta   90.00
_cell.angle_gamma   90.00
#
_symmetry.space_group_name_H-M   'P 1'
#
loop_
_entity.id
_entity.type
_entity.pdbx_description
1 polymer ?
#
loop_
_entity_poly.entity_id
_entity_poly.type
_entity_poly.pdbx_seq_one_letter_code
_entity_poly.pdbx_strand_id
1 'polypeptide(L)'
;MGDVAHGEKVYKKCKACHSIKQGGGNKIGPALWNVIFRPVGSITDYKYSKALSTYGNEWTWEEMNGFLIKPSKWIPNNKMGFAGLKSEKDRASVMLYLNQSSDSPRALP
;
A
#
# COMPACT_ATOMS: atom_id res chain seq x y z
N MET A 1 -15.15 8.41 -8.25
CA MET A 1 -14.72 8.01 -6.92
C MET A 1 -14.60 6.51 -6.82
N GLY A 2 -13.86 6.03 -5.86
CA GLY A 2 -13.67 4.61 -5.66
C GLY A 2 -14.77 3.98 -4.83
N ASP A 3 -14.82 2.65 -4.82
CA ASP A 3 -15.65 1.90 -3.88
C ASP A 3 -14.87 0.67 -3.38
N VAL A 4 -15.25 0.20 -2.18
CA VAL A 4 -14.53 -0.87 -1.50
C VAL A 4 -14.60 -2.19 -2.26
N ALA A 5 -15.74 -2.53 -2.83
CA ALA A 5 -15.90 -3.80 -3.56
C ALA A 5 -14.99 -3.84 -4.79
N HIS A 6 -14.87 -2.71 -5.50
CA HIS A 6 -13.95 -2.61 -6.62
C HIS A 6 -12.50 -2.67 -6.11
N GLY A 7 -12.23 -2.05 -4.96
CA GLY A 7 -10.91 -2.10 -4.34
C GLY A 7 -10.45 -3.50 -4.01
N GLU A 8 -11.37 -4.35 -3.54
CA GLU A 8 -11.06 -5.74 -3.28
C GLU A 8 -10.65 -6.48 -4.57
N LYS A 9 -11.32 -6.18 -5.68
CA LYS A 9 -10.95 -6.74 -6.97
C LYS A 9 -9.57 -6.27 -7.43
N VAL A 10 -9.30 -4.98 -7.29
CA VAL A 10 -8.00 -4.41 -7.66
C VAL A 10 -6.90 -5.01 -6.79
N TYR A 11 -7.18 -5.26 -5.51
CA TYR A 11 -6.21 -5.83 -4.58
C TYR A 11 -5.71 -7.21 -5.00
N LYS A 12 -6.42 -7.92 -5.86
CA LYS A 12 -5.96 -9.21 -6.39
C LYS A 12 -4.58 -9.09 -7.06
N LYS A 13 -4.24 -7.92 -7.57
CA LYS A 13 -2.92 -7.66 -8.15
C LYS A 13 -1.82 -7.56 -7.10
N CYS A 14 -2.17 -7.42 -5.84
CA CYS A 14 -1.24 -7.21 -4.73
C CYS A 14 -1.08 -8.44 -3.85
N LYS A 15 -2.11 -9.29 -3.79
CA LYS A 15 -2.18 -10.33 -2.77
C LYS A 15 -1.19 -11.47 -2.97
N ALA A 16 -0.60 -11.60 -4.16
CA ALA A 16 0.45 -12.59 -4.38
C ALA A 16 1.69 -12.27 -3.54
N CYS A 17 1.93 -10.99 -3.29
CA CYS A 17 3.12 -10.51 -2.59
C CYS A 17 2.83 -9.96 -1.19
N HIS A 18 1.58 -9.59 -0.90
CA HIS A 18 1.21 -8.95 0.36
C HIS A 18 0.06 -9.65 1.05
N SER A 19 0.11 -9.70 2.39
CA SER A 19 -1.05 -10.06 3.20
C SER A 19 -1.76 -8.79 3.64
N ILE A 20 -3.10 -8.84 3.66
CA ILE A 20 -3.94 -7.73 4.14
C ILE A 20 -4.61 -8.08 5.47
N LYS A 21 -4.46 -9.31 5.94
CA LYS A 21 -5.12 -9.80 7.15
C LYS A 21 -4.41 -9.33 8.41
N GLN A 22 -5.17 -9.05 9.46
CA GLN A 22 -4.60 -8.77 10.77
C GLN A 22 -3.76 -9.98 11.21
N GLY A 23 -2.51 -9.72 11.57
CA GLY A 23 -1.60 -10.78 11.98
C GLY A 23 -1.16 -11.72 10.88
N GLY A 24 -1.42 -11.37 9.63
CA GLY A 24 -1.11 -12.24 8.49
C GLY A 24 0.36 -12.38 8.13
N GLY A 25 1.21 -11.51 8.68
CA GLY A 25 2.64 -11.57 8.44
C GLY A 25 3.07 -11.08 7.09
N ASN A 26 4.37 -11.14 6.85
CA ASN A 26 4.96 -10.70 5.59
C ASN A 26 5.01 -11.86 4.60
N LYS A 27 5.03 -11.50 3.31
CA LYS A 27 5.27 -12.43 2.20
C LYS A 27 6.47 -11.90 1.42
N ILE A 28 6.42 -11.89 0.10
CA ILE A 28 7.43 -11.25 -0.74
C ILE A 28 7.49 -9.77 -0.41
N GLY A 29 6.33 -9.13 -0.20
CA GLY A 29 6.22 -7.77 0.27
C GLY A 29 5.79 -7.73 1.74
N PRO A 30 5.87 -6.55 2.39
CA PRO A 30 5.47 -6.42 3.78
C PRO A 30 3.96 -6.55 3.96
N ALA A 31 3.54 -6.92 5.18
CA ALA A 31 2.14 -6.96 5.55
C ALA A 31 1.50 -5.58 5.39
N LEU A 32 0.25 -5.54 4.92
CA LEU A 32 -0.45 -4.28 4.64
C LEU A 32 -1.55 -3.93 5.65
N TRP A 33 -1.78 -4.78 6.67
CA TRP A 33 -2.70 -4.42 7.75
C TRP A 33 -2.23 -3.12 8.41
N ASN A 34 -3.12 -2.16 8.58
CA ASN A 34 -2.81 -0.84 9.14
C ASN A 34 -1.89 0.03 8.26
N VAL A 35 -1.80 -0.24 6.95
CA VAL A 35 -0.84 0.47 6.10
C VAL A 35 -1.14 1.95 5.92
N ILE A 36 -2.42 2.35 5.89
CA ILE A 36 -2.79 3.75 5.69
C ILE A 36 -2.34 4.56 6.92
N PHE A 37 -1.55 5.59 6.68
CA PHE A 37 -0.90 6.45 7.68
C PHE A 37 0.16 5.75 8.54
N ARG A 38 0.55 4.51 8.16
CA ARG A 38 1.69 3.87 8.80
C ARG A 38 2.99 4.49 8.25
N PRO A 39 4.02 4.70 9.10
CA PRO A 39 5.30 5.18 8.58
C PRO A 39 5.86 4.25 7.50
N VAL A 40 6.35 4.84 6.41
CA VAL A 40 6.90 4.08 5.31
C VAL A 40 8.11 3.29 5.78
N GLY A 41 8.17 2.00 5.42
CA GLY A 41 9.30 1.16 5.80
C GLY A 41 9.39 0.81 7.28
N SER A 42 8.26 0.79 8.00
CA SER A 42 8.28 0.71 9.47
C SER A 42 8.11 -0.70 10.06
N ILE A 43 7.75 -1.69 9.25
CA ILE A 43 7.59 -3.05 9.78
C ILE A 43 8.97 -3.60 10.13
N THR A 44 9.14 -4.04 11.39
CA THR A 44 10.46 -4.40 11.93
C THR A 44 10.99 -5.74 11.44
N ASP A 45 10.11 -6.66 11.09
CA ASP A 45 10.49 -8.00 10.65
C ASP A 45 10.43 -8.19 9.14
N TYR A 46 10.51 -7.08 8.39
CA TYR A 46 10.60 -7.12 6.95
C TYR A 46 11.83 -6.35 6.47
N LYS A 47 12.56 -6.92 5.51
CA LYS A 47 13.74 -6.28 4.96
C LYS A 47 13.37 -5.41 3.76
N TYR A 48 13.22 -4.12 4.00
CA TYR A 48 12.92 -3.15 2.95
C TYR A 48 14.15 -2.85 2.09
N SER A 49 13.91 -2.28 0.90
CA SER A 49 14.97 -1.62 0.16
C SER A 49 15.51 -0.44 0.97
N LYS A 50 16.73 -0.04 0.71
CA LYS A 50 17.27 1.15 1.35
C LYS A 50 16.41 2.38 1.06
N ALA A 51 15.91 2.49 -0.18
CA ALA A 51 15.06 3.61 -0.58
C ALA A 51 13.82 3.72 0.30
N LEU A 52 13.14 2.61 0.58
CA LEU A 52 11.93 2.63 1.43
C LEU A 52 12.27 2.84 2.89
N SER A 53 13.32 2.17 3.39
CA SER A 53 13.69 2.27 4.80
C SER A 53 14.13 3.67 5.21
N THR A 54 14.58 4.48 4.26
CA THR A 54 15.07 5.84 4.52
C THR A 54 14.14 6.95 4.00
N TYR A 55 12.98 6.58 3.46
CA TYR A 55 12.08 7.54 2.83
C TYR A 55 11.53 8.59 3.80
N GLY A 56 11.12 8.18 4.98
CA GLY A 56 10.83 9.10 6.08
C GLY A 56 9.40 9.58 6.24
N ASN A 57 8.51 9.36 5.29
CA ASN A 57 7.12 9.81 5.37
C ASN A 57 6.17 8.70 5.82
N GLU A 58 4.92 9.06 6.04
CA GLU A 58 3.86 8.09 6.29
C GLU A 58 3.08 7.82 5.00
N TRP A 59 2.36 6.68 4.96
CA TRP A 59 1.47 6.37 3.85
C TRP A 59 0.17 7.17 3.96
N THR A 60 0.28 8.51 3.78
CA THR A 60 -0.90 9.37 3.68
C THR A 60 -1.66 9.04 2.39
N TRP A 61 -2.88 9.57 2.25
CA TRP A 61 -3.65 9.37 1.02
C TRP A 61 -2.85 9.82 -0.20
N GLU A 62 -2.19 10.97 -0.10
CA GLU A 62 -1.39 11.52 -1.20
C GLU A 62 -0.18 10.64 -1.53
N GLU A 63 0.56 10.21 -0.51
CA GLU A 63 1.75 9.37 -0.71
C GLU A 63 1.37 8.02 -1.32
N MET A 64 0.31 7.40 -0.79
CA MET A 64 -0.15 6.13 -1.31
C MET A 64 -0.61 6.24 -2.76
N ASN A 65 -1.38 7.28 -3.06
CA ASN A 65 -1.85 7.51 -4.44
C ASN A 65 -0.68 7.71 -5.40
N GLY A 66 0.28 8.55 -5.03
CA GLY A 66 1.46 8.81 -5.88
C GLY A 66 2.27 7.55 -6.12
N PHE A 67 2.49 6.77 -5.07
CA PHE A 67 3.23 5.51 -5.17
C PHE A 67 2.51 4.51 -6.08
N LEU A 68 1.19 4.40 -5.96
CA LEU A 68 0.42 3.44 -6.75
C LEU A 68 0.34 3.79 -8.23
N ILE A 69 0.53 5.05 -8.61
CA ILE A 69 0.58 5.42 -10.03
C ILE A 69 1.74 4.70 -10.70
N LYS A 70 2.92 4.79 -10.11
CA LYS A 70 4.11 4.10 -10.60
C LYS A 70 5.14 4.02 -9.48
N PRO A 71 5.19 2.88 -8.76
CA PRO A 71 6.07 2.76 -7.59
C PRO A 71 7.53 3.09 -7.86
N SER A 72 8.06 2.66 -9.01
CA SER A 72 9.47 2.90 -9.36
C SER A 72 9.79 4.37 -9.59
N LYS A 73 8.78 5.17 -9.92
CA LYS A 73 8.97 6.60 -10.14
C LYS A 73 8.81 7.40 -8.85
N TRP A 74 7.84 7.02 -8.02
CA TRP A 74 7.55 7.74 -6.77
C TRP A 74 8.66 7.55 -5.76
N ILE A 75 9.11 6.30 -5.57
CA ILE A 75 10.25 5.97 -4.72
C ILE A 75 11.23 5.14 -5.54
N PRO A 76 12.17 5.79 -6.25
CA PRO A 76 13.14 5.07 -7.06
C PRO A 76 13.97 4.09 -6.23
N ASN A 77 14.36 2.98 -6.84
CA ASN A 77 15.18 1.94 -6.23
C ASN A 77 14.47 1.12 -5.15
N ASN A 78 13.12 1.16 -5.10
CA ASN A 78 12.39 0.22 -4.26
C ASN A 78 12.40 -1.16 -4.93
N LYS A 79 12.10 -2.21 -4.13
CA LYS A 79 12.16 -3.59 -4.59
C LYS A 79 10.84 -4.11 -5.16
N MET A 80 9.80 -3.30 -5.18
CA MET A 80 8.47 -3.74 -5.60
C MET A 80 8.37 -3.84 -7.12
N GLY A 81 8.19 -5.06 -7.61
CA GLY A 81 8.10 -5.31 -9.05
C GLY A 81 6.70 -5.12 -9.60
N PHE A 82 6.13 -3.94 -9.40
CA PHE A 82 4.76 -3.63 -9.80
C PHE A 82 4.76 -2.37 -10.67
N ALA A 83 4.10 -2.46 -11.84
CA ALA A 83 4.13 -1.36 -12.80
C ALA A 83 3.30 -0.15 -12.38
N GLY A 84 2.28 -0.37 -11.55
CA GLY A 84 1.41 0.70 -11.09
C GLY A 84 -0.02 0.54 -11.57
N LEU A 85 -0.89 1.43 -11.08
CA LEU A 85 -2.30 1.48 -11.44
C LEU A 85 -2.56 2.81 -12.15
N LYS A 86 -2.85 2.75 -13.45
CA LYS A 86 -3.10 3.95 -14.24
C LYS A 86 -4.46 4.57 -13.95
N SER A 87 -5.46 3.74 -13.61
CA SER A 87 -6.82 4.20 -13.39
C SER A 87 -6.95 4.89 -12.03
N GLU A 88 -7.44 6.13 -12.04
CA GLU A 88 -7.73 6.86 -10.80
C GLU A 88 -8.76 6.12 -9.95
N LYS A 89 -9.79 5.56 -10.59
CA LYS A 89 -10.80 4.77 -9.88
C LYS A 89 -10.18 3.55 -9.20
N ASP A 90 -9.27 2.87 -9.87
CA ASP A 90 -8.60 1.70 -9.28
C ASP A 90 -7.79 2.10 -8.05
N ARG A 91 -7.03 3.19 -8.14
CA ARG A 91 -6.24 3.68 -7.01
C ARG A 91 -7.13 4.09 -5.84
N ALA A 92 -8.17 4.89 -6.12
CA ALA A 92 -9.10 5.32 -5.07
C ALA A 92 -9.77 4.12 -4.40
N SER A 93 -10.19 3.15 -5.20
CA SER A 93 -10.90 1.96 -4.68
C SER A 93 -10.00 1.08 -3.83
N VAL A 94 -8.77 0.80 -4.29
CA VAL A 94 -7.87 -0.04 -3.50
C VAL A 94 -7.44 0.66 -2.22
N MET A 95 -7.30 1.98 -2.24
CA MET A 95 -6.98 2.72 -1.02
C MET A 95 -8.10 2.63 0.01
N LEU A 96 -9.36 2.67 -0.43
CA LEU A 96 -10.50 2.46 0.48
C LEU A 96 -10.47 1.05 1.06
N TYR A 97 -10.17 0.05 0.25
CA TYR A 97 -10.06 -1.32 0.71
C TYR A 97 -8.93 -1.48 1.74
N LEU A 98 -7.76 -0.92 1.46
CA LEU A 98 -6.64 -0.93 2.40
C LEU A 98 -7.01 -0.24 3.71
N ASN A 99 -7.74 0.88 3.63
CA ASN A 99 -8.16 1.62 4.82
C ASN A 99 -9.07 0.80 5.73
N GLN A 100 -9.94 -0.01 5.16
CA GLN A 100 -10.81 -0.90 5.95
C GLN A 100 -10.02 -2.02 6.63
N SER A 101 -8.86 -2.38 6.12
CA SER A 101 -8.02 -3.43 6.67
C SER A 101 -7.11 -2.85 7.75
N SER A 102 -7.73 -2.39 8.83
CA SER A 102 -7.07 -1.66 9.88
C SER A 102 -7.82 -1.80 11.20
N ASP A 103 -7.08 -1.69 12.31
CA ASP A 103 -7.68 -1.61 13.64
C ASP A 103 -8.51 -0.34 13.81
N SER A 104 -8.11 0.75 13.15
CA SER A 104 -8.76 2.06 13.24
C SER A 104 -8.75 2.73 11.87
N PRO A 105 -9.71 2.39 10.99
CA PRO A 105 -9.77 3.04 9.68
C PRO A 105 -9.77 4.56 9.80
N ARG A 106 -8.99 5.21 8.95
CA ARG A 106 -8.85 6.66 8.99
C ARG A 106 -10.00 7.33 8.27
N ALA A 107 -10.28 8.58 8.66
CA ALA A 107 -11.26 9.40 7.97
C ALA A 107 -10.84 9.62 6.53
N LEU A 108 -11.80 9.62 5.62
CA LEU A 108 -11.53 9.84 4.20
C LEU A 108 -11.14 11.30 3.96
N PRO A 109 -10.32 11.55 2.95
CA PRO A 109 -9.92 12.91 2.62
C PRO A 109 -11.06 13.78 2.12
#